data_bfb46e94b77247dd16ecacc2a46e856e
#
_entry.id   bfb46e94b77247dd16ecacc2a46e856e
#
_cell.length_a   1.000
_cell.length_b   1.000
_cell.length_c   1.000
_cell.angle_alpha   90.00
_cell.angle_beta   90.00
_cell.angle_gamma   90.00
#
_symmetry.space_group_name_H-M   'P 1'
#
loop_
_entity.id
_entity.type
_entity.pdbx_description
1 polymer ?
#
loop_
_entity_poly.entity_id
_entity_poly.type
_entity_poly.pdbx_seq_one_letter_code
_entity_poly.pdbx_strand_id
1 'polypeptide(L)'
;WYFWGNHFTISDTQTLGSYSTGAYQREFLRANMDKNFETMVTEATLAWPMIMHLDNKDNVGPKSESGRSEWRKREKEPATINENHARELMELHTISPDGGYTQQDVIELAKVMTGWRPKWTKGRDHGHDVKFDRERHEPGKKQVLGKVYKSGKKGINLAIKDLVNHPSCREF
;
A
#
# COMPACT_ATOMS: atom_id res chain seq x y z
N TRP A 1 -13.34 10.73 -15.01
CA TRP A 1 -13.90 9.74 -14.10
C TRP A 1 -13.49 8.31 -14.47
N TYR A 2 -13.87 7.83 -15.64
CA TYR A 2 -13.56 6.45 -16.08
C TYR A 2 -12.07 6.12 -16.06
N PHE A 3 -11.23 7.06 -16.44
CA PHE A 3 -9.77 6.88 -16.40
C PHE A 3 -9.28 6.50 -14.99
N TRP A 4 -9.60 7.32 -13.98
CA TRP A 4 -9.16 7.06 -12.60
C TRP A 4 -9.79 5.81 -12.00
N GLY A 5 -11.04 5.51 -12.36
CA GLY A 5 -11.72 4.28 -11.93
C GLY A 5 -11.07 3.02 -12.49
N ASN A 6 -10.47 3.08 -13.68
CA ASN A 6 -9.70 1.99 -14.27
C ASN A 6 -8.27 1.95 -13.75
N HIS A 7 -7.63 3.12 -13.62
CA HIS A 7 -6.23 3.21 -13.19
C HIS A 7 -6.04 2.73 -11.74
N PHE A 8 -6.96 3.07 -10.84
CA PHE A 8 -6.97 2.63 -9.45
C PHE A 8 -8.12 1.64 -9.18
N THR A 9 -8.26 0.65 -10.04
CA THR A 9 -9.35 -0.32 -9.92
C THR A 9 -9.17 -1.23 -8.70
N ILE A 10 -10.29 -1.62 -8.11
CA ILE A 10 -10.34 -2.71 -7.12
C ILE A 10 -11.36 -3.73 -7.61
N SER A 11 -11.09 -5.02 -7.37
CA SER A 11 -12.02 -6.10 -7.74
C SER A 11 -13.19 -6.17 -6.76
N ASP A 12 -14.37 -6.43 -7.29
CA ASP A 12 -15.59 -6.70 -6.53
C ASP A 12 -15.81 -8.21 -6.27
N THR A 13 -14.90 -9.07 -6.75
CA THR A 13 -15.01 -10.53 -6.65
C THR A 13 -14.83 -11.06 -5.23
N GLN A 14 -14.23 -10.30 -4.33
CA GLN A 14 -14.14 -10.65 -2.92
C GLN A 14 -15.35 -10.11 -2.14
N THR A 15 -15.84 -10.84 -1.16
CA THR A 15 -17.06 -10.50 -0.38
C THR A 15 -17.06 -9.08 0.19
N LEU A 16 -15.90 -8.55 0.58
CA LEU A 16 -15.76 -7.16 1.04
C LEU A 16 -15.62 -6.17 -0.13
N GLY A 17 -15.15 -6.62 -1.29
CA GLY A 17 -14.99 -5.79 -2.49
C GLY A 17 -16.32 -5.30 -3.02
N SER A 18 -17.35 -6.17 -3.12
CA SER A 18 -18.67 -5.82 -3.65
C SER A 18 -19.35 -4.68 -2.87
N TYR A 19 -19.12 -4.59 -1.54
CA TYR A 19 -19.67 -3.51 -0.71
C TYR A 19 -18.81 -2.25 -0.72
N SER A 20 -17.53 -2.35 -1.04
CA SER A 20 -16.58 -1.27 -0.91
C SER A 20 -16.32 -0.48 -2.20
N THR A 21 -16.53 -1.09 -3.38
CA THR A 21 -16.18 -0.47 -4.67
C THR A 21 -16.89 0.87 -4.87
N GLY A 22 -18.20 0.95 -4.63
CA GLY A 22 -18.96 2.19 -4.77
C GLY A 22 -18.52 3.27 -3.78
N ALA A 23 -18.25 2.90 -2.53
CA ALA A 23 -17.73 3.80 -1.51
C ALA A 23 -16.31 4.28 -1.87
N TYR A 24 -15.44 3.38 -2.28
CA TYR A 24 -14.09 3.69 -2.72
C TYR A 24 -14.07 4.69 -3.88
N GLN A 25 -14.88 4.44 -4.90
CA GLN A 25 -15.00 5.35 -6.03
C GLN A 25 -15.49 6.74 -5.60
N ARG A 26 -16.49 6.81 -4.72
CA ARG A 26 -17.10 8.07 -4.29
C ARG A 26 -16.22 8.83 -3.31
N GLU A 27 -15.66 8.16 -2.32
CA GLU A 27 -15.03 8.79 -1.16
C GLU A 27 -13.53 9.03 -1.36
N PHE A 28 -12.88 8.20 -2.20
CA PHE A 28 -11.44 8.31 -2.45
C PHE A 28 -11.14 8.85 -3.86
N LEU A 29 -11.64 8.23 -4.91
CA LEU A 29 -11.28 8.66 -6.25
C LEU A 29 -11.96 9.96 -6.65
N ARG A 30 -13.30 10.06 -6.56
CA ARG A 30 -14.03 11.28 -6.95
C ARG A 30 -13.69 12.47 -6.06
N ALA A 31 -13.51 12.25 -4.77
CA ALA A 31 -13.15 13.30 -3.82
C ALA A 31 -11.77 13.93 -4.07
N ASN A 32 -10.91 13.27 -4.86
CA ASN A 32 -9.55 13.70 -5.14
C ASN A 32 -9.27 13.99 -6.63
N MET A 33 -10.29 13.93 -7.49
CA MET A 33 -10.14 14.13 -8.95
C MET A 33 -9.61 15.51 -9.35
N ASP A 34 -9.84 16.53 -8.53
CA ASP A 34 -9.39 17.91 -8.70
C ASP A 34 -8.03 18.18 -8.02
N LYS A 35 -7.48 17.21 -7.36
CA LYS A 35 -6.17 17.30 -6.68
C LYS A 35 -5.03 16.94 -7.63
N ASN A 36 -3.80 17.20 -7.18
CA ASN A 36 -2.62 16.75 -7.90
C ASN A 36 -2.48 15.22 -7.85
N PHE A 37 -1.70 14.67 -8.77
CA PHE A 37 -1.51 13.22 -8.91
C PHE A 37 -0.91 12.57 -7.65
N GLU A 38 0.03 13.24 -6.96
CA GLU A 38 0.61 12.76 -5.70
C GLU A 38 -0.47 12.50 -4.64
N THR A 39 -1.41 13.44 -4.49
CA THR A 39 -2.54 13.30 -3.57
C THR A 39 -3.44 12.14 -4.00
N MET A 40 -3.78 12.05 -5.28
CA MET A 40 -4.63 10.98 -5.81
C MET A 40 -4.01 9.60 -5.54
N VAL A 41 -2.72 9.40 -5.86
CA VAL A 41 -2.00 8.15 -5.60
C VAL A 41 -1.96 7.83 -4.09
N THR A 42 -1.71 8.85 -3.26
CA THR A 42 -1.63 8.67 -1.80
C THR A 42 -2.97 8.22 -1.23
N GLU A 43 -4.05 8.89 -1.58
CA GLU A 43 -5.40 8.57 -1.10
C GLU A 43 -5.88 7.22 -1.62
N ALA A 44 -5.61 6.90 -2.89
CA ALA A 44 -5.94 5.59 -3.47
C ALA A 44 -5.16 4.45 -2.80
N THR A 45 -3.84 4.60 -2.64
CA THR A 45 -2.95 3.60 -2.04
C THR A 45 -3.30 3.32 -0.58
N LEU A 46 -3.62 4.36 0.19
CA LEU A 46 -3.94 4.23 1.62
C LEU A 46 -5.43 4.04 1.90
N ALA A 47 -6.27 3.98 0.86
CA ALA A 47 -7.67 3.63 1.02
C ALA A 47 -7.82 2.20 1.56
N TRP A 48 -8.70 2.01 2.56
CA TRP A 48 -8.90 0.68 3.14
C TRP A 48 -9.34 -0.39 2.11
N PRO A 49 -10.17 -0.08 1.09
CA PRO A 49 -10.52 -1.06 0.05
C PRO A 49 -9.32 -1.51 -0.78
N MET A 50 -8.41 -0.58 -1.12
CA MET A 50 -7.18 -0.90 -1.85
C MET A 50 -6.22 -1.76 -1.00
N ILE A 51 -6.06 -1.42 0.29
CA ILE A 51 -5.26 -2.22 1.24
C ILE A 51 -5.80 -3.64 1.39
N MET A 52 -7.14 -3.80 1.33
CA MET A 52 -7.79 -5.11 1.35
C MET A 52 -7.61 -5.85 0.02
N HIS A 53 -7.83 -5.16 -1.08
CA HIS A 53 -7.77 -5.72 -2.44
C HIS A 53 -6.38 -6.27 -2.78
N LEU A 54 -5.33 -5.53 -2.41
CA LEU A 54 -3.93 -5.90 -2.67
C LEU A 54 -3.24 -6.55 -1.47
N ASP A 55 -4.02 -7.03 -0.49
CA ASP A 55 -3.58 -7.82 0.67
C ASP A 55 -2.51 -7.16 1.55
N ASN A 56 -2.36 -5.84 1.50
CA ASN A 56 -1.41 -5.16 2.38
C ASN A 56 -1.77 -5.28 3.87
N LYS A 57 -3.01 -5.62 4.19
CA LYS A 57 -3.45 -5.95 5.56
C LYS A 57 -2.62 -7.09 6.18
N ASP A 58 -2.12 -7.99 5.35
CA ASP A 58 -1.33 -9.17 5.75
C ASP A 58 0.18 -8.92 5.63
N ASN A 59 0.59 -7.74 5.15
CA ASN A 59 1.99 -7.36 5.01
C ASN A 59 2.61 -7.01 6.38
N VAL A 60 3.36 -7.95 6.93
CA VAL A 60 4.02 -7.85 8.25
C VAL A 60 5.52 -7.89 8.07
N GLY A 61 6.21 -6.93 8.68
CA GLY A 61 7.67 -6.92 8.67
C GLY A 61 8.26 -8.13 9.39
N PRO A 62 9.10 -8.97 8.75
CA PRO A 62 9.69 -10.15 9.38
C PRO A 62 10.50 -9.84 10.65
N LYS A 63 11.14 -8.67 10.69
CA LYS A 63 11.92 -8.19 11.84
C LYS A 63 11.12 -7.31 12.79
N SER A 64 9.83 -7.09 12.51
CA SER A 64 8.93 -6.35 13.40
C SER A 64 8.62 -7.16 14.67
N GLU A 65 8.05 -6.50 15.66
CA GLU A 65 7.62 -7.15 16.91
C GLU A 65 6.60 -8.24 16.65
N SER A 66 5.56 -7.94 15.86
CA SER A 66 4.53 -8.91 15.46
C SER A 66 5.11 -10.06 14.64
N GLY A 67 5.95 -9.78 13.64
CA GLY A 67 6.56 -10.81 12.80
C GLY A 67 7.38 -11.81 13.60
N ARG A 68 8.19 -11.32 14.54
CA ARG A 68 8.99 -12.20 15.44
C ARG A 68 8.10 -12.97 16.43
N SER A 69 7.01 -12.37 16.90
CA SER A 69 6.07 -13.04 17.82
C SER A 69 5.28 -14.15 17.13
N GLU A 70 4.85 -13.93 15.89
CA GLU A 70 4.16 -14.96 15.10
C GLU A 70 5.07 -16.15 14.80
N TRP A 71 6.33 -15.90 14.45
CA TRP A 71 7.33 -16.94 14.25
C TRP A 71 7.52 -17.81 15.50
N ARG A 72 7.71 -17.19 16.68
CA ARG A 72 7.89 -17.93 17.94
C ARG A 72 6.69 -18.79 18.32
N LYS A 73 5.47 -18.34 18.03
CA LYS A 73 4.23 -19.03 18.41
C LYS A 73 3.89 -20.22 17.52
N ARG A 74 4.32 -20.19 16.26
CA ARG A 74 3.87 -21.16 15.26
C ARG A 74 4.89 -22.22 14.90
N GLU A 75 6.13 -22.13 15.43
CA GLU A 75 7.26 -22.98 15.00
C GLU A 75 7.42 -23.08 13.47
N LYS A 76 6.93 -22.02 12.77
CA LYS A 76 6.89 -21.92 11.31
C LYS A 76 7.86 -20.86 10.85
N GLU A 77 8.13 -20.86 9.56
CA GLU A 77 8.97 -19.88 8.91
C GLU A 77 8.61 -18.42 9.26
N PRO A 78 9.59 -17.50 9.26
CA PRO A 78 9.35 -16.09 9.51
C PRO A 78 8.24 -15.55 8.60
N ALA A 79 7.46 -14.60 9.08
CA ALA A 79 6.51 -13.90 8.22
C ALA A 79 7.23 -13.36 6.99
N THR A 80 6.71 -13.65 5.81
CA THR A 80 7.23 -13.12 4.55
C THR A 80 6.61 -11.78 4.26
N ILE A 81 7.36 -10.91 3.59
CA ILE A 81 6.83 -9.65 3.06
C ILE A 81 5.77 -9.97 2.00
N ASN A 82 4.59 -9.35 2.12
CA ASN A 82 3.61 -9.33 1.05
C ASN A 82 3.93 -8.16 0.13
N GLU A 83 4.38 -8.44 -1.08
CA GLU A 83 4.83 -7.44 -2.04
C GLU A 83 3.75 -6.99 -3.02
N ASN A 84 2.58 -7.62 -3.01
CA ASN A 84 1.55 -7.40 -4.02
C ASN A 84 1.20 -5.90 -4.17
N HIS A 85 0.84 -5.24 -3.08
CA HIS A 85 0.48 -3.83 -3.12
C HIS A 85 1.65 -2.91 -3.56
N ALA A 86 2.87 -3.21 -3.13
CA ALA A 86 4.04 -2.43 -3.55
C ALA A 86 4.33 -2.61 -5.04
N ARG A 87 4.16 -3.82 -5.55
CA ARG A 87 4.29 -4.13 -6.98
C ARG A 87 3.30 -3.32 -7.80
N GLU A 88 2.01 -3.41 -7.46
CA GLU A 88 0.95 -2.69 -8.19
C GLU A 88 1.12 -1.17 -8.09
N LEU A 89 1.59 -0.65 -6.96
CA LEU A 89 1.89 0.77 -6.81
C LEU A 89 2.98 1.23 -7.79
N MET A 90 4.03 0.42 -8.01
CA MET A 90 5.09 0.73 -8.96
C MET A 90 4.66 0.46 -10.41
N GLU A 91 4.09 -0.70 -10.66
CA GLU A 91 3.84 -1.25 -11.98
C GLU A 91 2.62 -0.65 -12.67
N LEU A 92 1.49 -0.55 -11.97
CA LEU A 92 0.23 -0.10 -12.54
C LEU A 92 -0.14 1.34 -12.16
N HIS A 93 0.29 1.81 -10.99
CA HIS A 93 -0.21 3.09 -10.47
C HIS A 93 0.76 4.24 -10.67
N THR A 94 2.07 3.99 -10.92
CA THR A 94 3.07 5.06 -11.05
C THR A 94 4.05 4.88 -12.21
N ILE A 95 5.11 4.07 -12.08
CA ILE A 95 6.28 4.11 -12.97
C ILE A 95 6.27 3.09 -14.11
N SER A 96 5.24 2.29 -14.26
CA SER A 96 5.07 1.21 -15.26
C SER A 96 6.03 0.02 -15.11
N PRO A 97 5.73 -1.14 -15.76
CA PRO A 97 6.60 -2.32 -15.73
C PRO A 97 8.02 -2.06 -16.22
N ASP A 98 8.17 -1.18 -17.20
CA ASP A 98 9.47 -0.83 -17.82
C ASP A 98 10.19 0.32 -17.11
N GLY A 99 9.72 0.71 -15.92
CA GLY A 99 10.20 1.88 -15.18
C GLY A 99 11.60 1.78 -14.56
N GLY A 100 12.33 0.69 -14.83
CA GLY A 100 13.73 0.53 -14.42
C GLY A 100 13.92 0.13 -12.95
N TYR A 101 12.88 -0.28 -12.23
CA TYR A 101 12.98 -0.83 -10.88
C TYR A 101 13.33 -2.32 -10.89
N THR A 102 13.86 -2.80 -9.79
CA THR A 102 14.22 -4.19 -9.59
C THR A 102 13.23 -4.88 -8.64
N GLN A 103 13.26 -6.22 -8.62
CA GLN A 103 12.53 -7.00 -7.61
C GLN A 103 12.89 -6.59 -6.18
N GLN A 104 14.16 -6.21 -5.95
CA GLN A 104 14.59 -5.72 -4.64
C GLN A 104 13.93 -4.39 -4.27
N ASP A 105 13.72 -3.48 -5.23
CA ASP A 105 13.00 -2.22 -5.00
C ASP A 105 11.55 -2.47 -4.59
N VAL A 106 10.89 -3.44 -5.22
CA VAL A 106 9.52 -3.86 -4.85
C VAL A 106 9.48 -4.38 -3.41
N ILE A 107 10.42 -5.27 -3.03
CA ILE A 107 10.53 -5.80 -1.66
C ILE A 107 10.78 -4.67 -0.66
N GLU A 108 11.67 -3.74 -0.97
CA GLU A 108 11.99 -2.62 -0.08
C GLU A 108 10.80 -1.65 0.05
N LEU A 109 10.05 -1.39 -1.03
CA LEU A 109 8.81 -0.62 -0.97
C LEU A 109 7.75 -1.36 -0.15
N ALA A 110 7.60 -2.66 -0.32
CA ALA A 110 6.70 -3.46 0.50
C ALA A 110 7.05 -3.37 2.00
N LYS A 111 8.34 -3.34 2.36
CA LYS A 111 8.78 -3.08 3.74
C LYS A 111 8.42 -1.68 4.23
N VAL A 112 8.45 -0.66 3.36
CA VAL A 112 7.95 0.69 3.68
C VAL A 112 6.46 0.65 4.00
N MET A 113 5.70 -0.19 3.29
CA MET A 113 4.24 -0.31 3.41
C MET A 113 3.78 -1.23 4.55
N THR A 114 4.68 -2.00 5.18
CA THR A 114 4.31 -2.84 6.33
C THR A 114 3.66 -2.03 7.44
N GLY A 115 2.68 -2.63 8.12
CA GLY A 115 1.97 -2.02 9.24
C GLY A 115 0.76 -1.16 8.84
N TRP A 116 0.61 -0.79 7.57
CA TRP A 116 -0.60 -0.14 7.10
C TRP A 116 -1.72 -1.15 6.90
N ARG A 117 -2.81 -1.00 7.65
CA ARG A 117 -3.94 -1.94 7.65
C ARG A 117 -5.25 -1.26 8.02
N PRO A 118 -6.41 -1.88 7.69
CA PRO A 118 -7.70 -1.38 8.14
C PRO A 118 -7.78 -1.32 9.67
N LYS A 119 -8.46 -0.32 10.18
CA LYS A 119 -8.79 -0.20 11.60
C LYS A 119 -10.07 -0.99 11.85
N TRP A 120 -9.92 -2.21 12.36
CA TRP A 120 -11.07 -3.01 12.75
C TRP A 120 -11.67 -2.46 14.04
N THR A 121 -12.93 -2.01 14.00
CA THR A 121 -13.71 -1.65 15.16
C THR A 121 -14.64 -2.81 15.52
N LYS A 122 -14.83 -3.07 16.81
CA LYS A 122 -15.83 -4.03 17.27
C LYS A 122 -17.21 -3.39 17.07
N GLY A 123 -18.08 -4.01 16.27
CA GLY A 123 -19.44 -3.55 16.03
C GLY A 123 -19.79 -3.40 14.54
N ARG A 124 -20.98 -2.86 14.26
CA ARG A 124 -21.51 -2.71 12.88
C ARG A 124 -20.83 -1.61 12.07
N ASP A 125 -20.11 -0.74 12.73
CA ASP A 125 -19.30 0.29 12.08
C ASP A 125 -17.96 -0.33 11.69
N HIS A 126 -17.94 -0.99 10.55
CA HIS A 126 -16.69 -1.41 9.90
C HIS A 126 -16.02 -0.13 9.40
N GLY A 127 -15.31 0.54 10.32
CA GLY A 127 -14.70 1.84 10.07
C GLY A 127 -13.87 1.81 8.80
N HIS A 128 -14.18 2.73 7.92
CA HIS A 128 -13.48 2.98 6.66
C HIS A 128 -12.07 3.56 6.87
N ASP A 129 -11.57 3.51 8.09
CA ASP A 129 -10.28 4.08 8.48
C ASP A 129 -9.13 3.10 8.30
N VAL A 130 -7.98 3.65 7.98
CA VAL A 130 -6.70 2.95 7.94
C VAL A 130 -5.83 3.40 9.10
N LYS A 131 -5.12 2.47 9.73
CA LYS A 131 -4.15 2.77 10.78
C LYS A 131 -2.76 2.28 10.40
N PHE A 132 -1.77 2.97 10.94
CA PHE A 132 -0.40 2.51 10.95
C PHE A 132 -0.11 1.77 12.27
N ASP A 133 0.22 0.48 12.15
CA ASP A 133 0.54 -0.41 13.26
C ASP A 133 2.07 -0.57 13.35
N ARG A 134 2.67 0.11 14.32
CA ARG A 134 4.12 0.15 14.49
C ARG A 134 4.71 -1.23 14.82
N GLU A 135 3.96 -2.06 15.54
CA GLU A 135 4.40 -3.41 15.93
C GLU A 135 4.54 -4.35 14.73
N ARG A 136 3.81 -4.06 13.63
CA ARG A 136 3.86 -4.82 12.38
C ARG A 136 4.82 -4.22 11.34
N HIS A 137 5.31 -3.00 11.59
CA HIS A 137 6.16 -2.29 10.64
C HIS A 137 7.61 -2.79 10.69
N GLU A 138 8.17 -3.08 9.51
CA GLU A 138 9.58 -3.50 9.38
C GLU A 138 10.52 -2.40 9.90
N PRO A 139 11.41 -2.70 10.86
CA PRO A 139 12.35 -1.71 11.36
C PRO A 139 13.48 -1.41 10.37
N GLY A 140 14.25 -0.38 10.67
CA GLY A 140 15.44 0.00 9.89
C GLY A 140 15.13 0.85 8.65
N LYS A 141 16.17 1.24 7.95
CA LYS A 141 16.11 2.00 6.70
C LYS A 141 15.73 1.05 5.55
N LYS A 142 15.02 1.57 4.55
CA LYS A 142 14.67 0.89 3.30
C LYS A 142 15.23 1.71 2.14
N GLN A 143 15.69 1.04 1.10
CA GLN A 143 16.21 1.72 -0.09
C GLN A 143 15.39 1.31 -1.31
N VAL A 144 14.72 2.27 -1.94
CA VAL A 144 13.91 2.07 -3.15
C VAL A 144 14.42 3.02 -4.22
N LEU A 145 14.74 2.50 -5.39
CA LEU A 145 15.27 3.29 -6.52
C LEU A 145 16.42 4.22 -6.12
N GLY A 146 17.35 3.72 -5.30
CA GLY A 146 18.49 4.47 -4.81
C GLY A 146 18.21 5.46 -3.66
N LYS A 147 16.95 5.75 -3.34
CA LYS A 147 16.55 6.65 -2.25
C LYS A 147 16.35 5.90 -0.94
N VAL A 148 16.71 6.53 0.19
CA VAL A 148 16.65 5.91 1.51
C VAL A 148 15.51 6.48 2.34
N TYR A 149 14.65 5.61 2.83
CA TYR A 149 13.50 5.93 3.69
C TYR A 149 13.73 5.45 5.11
N LYS A 150 13.47 6.34 6.08
CA LYS A 150 13.50 5.97 7.50
C LYS A 150 12.26 5.16 7.85
N SER A 151 12.39 4.27 8.84
CA SER A 151 11.26 3.53 9.40
C SER A 151 10.20 4.47 9.98
N GLY A 152 8.92 4.13 9.78
CA GLY A 152 7.79 4.82 10.38
C GLY A 152 6.72 5.28 9.39
N LYS A 153 5.66 5.84 9.96
CA LYS A 153 4.42 6.23 9.25
C LYS A 153 4.64 7.12 8.01
N LYS A 154 5.63 8.02 8.04
CA LYS A 154 5.87 8.97 6.95
C LYS A 154 6.54 8.36 5.72
N GLY A 155 7.11 7.15 5.84
CA GLY A 155 7.89 6.52 4.77
C GLY A 155 7.11 6.38 3.47
N ILE A 156 5.86 5.94 3.53
CA ILE A 156 5.04 5.70 2.34
C ILE A 156 4.74 6.99 1.57
N ASN A 157 4.41 8.09 2.25
CA ASN A 157 4.11 9.36 1.58
C ASN A 157 5.36 9.91 0.86
N LEU A 158 6.54 9.75 1.46
CA LEU A 158 7.80 10.13 0.83
C LEU A 158 8.10 9.25 -0.38
N ALA A 159 7.87 7.94 -0.27
CA ALA A 159 8.06 7.02 -1.38
C ALA A 159 7.10 7.34 -2.55
N ILE A 160 5.80 7.55 -2.27
CA ILE A 160 4.82 7.96 -3.30
C ILE A 160 5.24 9.25 -3.98
N LYS A 161 5.65 10.26 -3.22
CA LYS A 161 6.16 11.51 -3.79
C LYS A 161 7.31 11.28 -4.76
N ASP A 162 8.24 10.40 -4.40
CA ASP A 162 9.39 10.08 -5.25
C ASP A 162 8.98 9.27 -6.49
N LEU A 163 8.04 8.33 -6.37
CA LEU A 163 7.50 7.54 -7.48
C LEU A 163 6.76 8.39 -8.50
N VAL A 164 5.87 9.28 -8.07
CA VAL A 164 5.12 10.16 -8.98
C VAL A 164 5.99 11.22 -9.66
N ASN A 165 7.17 11.50 -9.11
CA ASN A 165 8.16 12.38 -9.72
C ASN A 165 9.25 11.62 -10.50
N HIS A 166 9.16 10.30 -10.59
CA HIS A 166 10.07 9.49 -11.39
C HIS A 166 9.90 9.83 -12.88
N PRO A 167 11.00 9.88 -13.67
CA PRO A 167 10.91 10.19 -15.10
C PRO A 167 9.90 9.32 -15.85
N SER A 168 9.89 8.01 -15.61
CA SER A 168 8.96 7.08 -16.26
C SER A 168 7.48 7.32 -15.89
N CYS A 169 7.17 7.89 -14.71
CA CYS A 169 5.81 8.23 -14.34
C CYS A 169 5.26 9.45 -15.11
N ARG A 170 6.13 10.27 -15.70
CA ARG A 170 5.71 11.47 -16.46
C ARG A 170 5.39 11.16 -17.91
N GLU A 171 5.65 9.94 -18.37
CA GLU A 171 5.41 9.49 -19.74
C GLU A 171 4.06 8.76 -19.89
N PHE A 172 3.22 8.78 -18.86
CA PHE A 172 1.84 8.27 -18.87
C PHE A 172 0.84 9.24 -19.46
#